data_35ee7968bb870709245b663b44c62599
#
_entry.id   35ee7968bb870709245b663b44c62599
#
_cell.length_a   1.000
_cell.length_b   1.000
_cell.length_c   1.000
_cell.angle_alpha   90.00
_cell.angle_beta   90.00
_cell.angle_gamma   90.00
#
_symmetry.space_group_name_H-M   'P 1'
#
loop_
_entity.id
_entity.type
_entity.pdbx_description
1 polymer ?
#
loop_
_entity_poly.entity_id
_entity_poly.type
_entity_poly.pdbx_seq_one_letter_code
_entity_poly.pdbx_strand_id
1 'polypeptide(L)'
;MSSKKILVADDEAHILHVVSMKLRNAGFEVITAVDGEEALELCMAEKPDLLITDFQMPLMTGLELCTRLRGQEATRDIPAIMLTARGFDIEPEEMEAARISAVLAKPFSPREVLQKVNELLAPAGAKAGAEQA
;
A
#
# COMPACT_ATOMS: atom_id res chain seq x y z
N MET A 1 -4.56 18.48 12.94
CA MET A 1 -4.94 17.34 12.24
C MET A 1 -3.81 16.47 12.02
N SER A 2 -3.95 15.21 12.22
CA SER A 2 -2.83 14.32 11.99
C SER A 2 -2.86 13.86 10.56
N SER A 3 -1.67 13.66 10.00
CA SER A 3 -1.56 13.17 8.66
C SER A 3 -1.81 11.68 8.65
N LYS A 4 -2.34 11.19 7.56
CA LYS A 4 -2.46 9.75 7.40
C LYS A 4 -1.07 9.18 7.15
N LYS A 5 -0.84 7.98 7.65
CA LYS A 5 0.46 7.34 7.59
C LYS A 5 0.43 6.20 6.57
N ILE A 6 1.38 6.19 5.67
CA ILE A 6 1.45 5.17 4.63
C ILE A 6 2.77 4.45 4.72
N LEU A 7 2.74 3.12 4.67
CA LEU A 7 3.96 2.33 4.62
C LEU A 7 4.17 1.91 3.17
N VAL A 8 5.36 2.16 2.64
CA VAL A 8 5.71 1.75 1.28
C VAL A 8 6.80 0.70 1.37
N ALA A 9 6.56 -0.49 0.85
CA ALA A 9 7.49 -1.60 0.89
C ALA A 9 7.89 -2.00 -0.52
N ASP A 10 9.18 -1.94 -0.82
CA ASP A 10 9.70 -2.32 -2.13
C ASP A 10 11.20 -2.48 -1.97
N ASP A 11 11.79 -3.49 -2.59
CA ASP A 11 13.21 -3.70 -2.48
C ASP A 11 13.99 -2.84 -3.48
N GLU A 12 13.30 -2.13 -4.38
CA GLU A 12 13.97 -1.24 -5.30
C GLU A 12 14.02 0.17 -4.70
N ALA A 13 15.21 0.64 -4.40
CA ALA A 13 15.38 1.95 -3.75
C ALA A 13 14.78 3.08 -4.56
N HIS A 14 14.87 2.98 -5.89
CA HIS A 14 14.33 4.02 -6.76
C HIS A 14 12.80 4.14 -6.58
N ILE A 15 12.11 3.02 -6.52
CA ILE A 15 10.67 3.02 -6.36
C ILE A 15 10.31 3.62 -5.00
N LEU A 16 11.02 3.19 -3.94
CA LEU A 16 10.74 3.72 -2.62
C LEU A 16 10.90 5.24 -2.62
N HIS A 17 11.95 5.72 -3.28
CA HIS A 17 12.22 7.16 -3.29
C HIS A 17 11.14 7.94 -4.01
N VAL A 18 10.80 7.55 -5.23
CA VAL A 18 9.86 8.34 -6.02
C VAL A 18 8.44 8.29 -5.44
N VAL A 19 8.02 7.13 -4.95
CA VAL A 19 6.68 7.00 -4.38
C VAL A 19 6.61 7.78 -3.07
N SER A 20 7.65 7.65 -2.22
CA SER A 20 7.66 8.35 -0.94
C SER A 20 7.64 9.84 -1.12
N MET A 21 8.43 10.36 -2.07
CA MET A 21 8.44 11.80 -2.27
C MET A 21 7.10 12.30 -2.75
N LYS A 22 6.45 11.57 -3.65
CA LYS A 22 5.16 11.99 -4.15
C LYS A 22 4.14 12.06 -3.03
N LEU A 23 4.14 11.06 -2.16
CA LEU A 23 3.17 11.00 -1.07
C LEU A 23 3.47 12.03 0.01
N ARG A 24 4.75 12.23 0.34
CA ARG A 24 5.10 13.23 1.34
C ARG A 24 4.74 14.63 0.85
N ASN A 25 4.97 14.90 -0.44
CA ASN A 25 4.63 16.20 -0.99
C ASN A 25 3.12 16.43 -0.99
N ALA A 26 2.34 15.37 -0.93
CA ALA A 26 0.90 15.47 -0.88
C ALA A 26 0.38 15.56 0.57
N GLY A 27 1.27 15.57 1.55
CA GLY A 27 0.87 15.73 2.94
C GLY A 27 0.78 14.48 3.77
N PHE A 28 1.17 13.32 3.22
CA PHE A 28 1.12 12.08 3.99
C PHE A 28 2.41 11.85 4.76
N GLU A 29 2.31 11.13 5.86
CA GLU A 29 3.47 10.70 6.60
C GLU A 29 3.83 9.36 5.97
N VAL A 30 5.10 9.13 5.62
CA VAL A 30 5.50 7.92 4.91
C VAL A 30 6.62 7.20 5.65
N ILE A 31 6.46 5.88 5.83
CA ILE A 31 7.54 5.06 6.34
C ILE A 31 7.84 4.03 5.25
N THR A 32 9.05 3.57 5.18
CA THR A 32 9.47 2.66 4.11
C THR A 32 10.05 1.38 4.66
N ALA A 33 9.94 0.31 3.88
CA ALA A 33 10.51 -0.99 4.20
C ALA A 33 11.12 -1.56 2.94
N VAL A 34 12.19 -2.31 3.07
CA VAL A 34 12.89 -2.87 1.91
C VAL A 34 12.60 -4.34 1.67
N ASP A 35 11.89 -4.99 2.57
CA ASP A 35 11.49 -6.38 2.38
C ASP A 35 10.22 -6.65 3.18
N GLY A 36 9.67 -7.84 3.00
CA GLY A 36 8.39 -8.15 3.61
C GLY A 36 8.45 -8.31 5.11
N GLU A 37 9.58 -8.77 5.65
CA GLU A 37 9.68 -8.94 7.09
C GLU A 37 9.73 -7.59 7.78
N GLU A 38 10.48 -6.65 7.23
CA GLU A 38 10.55 -5.33 7.80
C GLU A 38 9.18 -4.67 7.71
N ALA A 39 8.49 -4.86 6.57
CA ALA A 39 7.18 -4.28 6.38
C ALA A 39 6.19 -4.83 7.40
N LEU A 40 6.24 -6.13 7.68
CA LEU A 40 5.33 -6.73 8.64
C LEU A 40 5.58 -6.14 10.03
N GLU A 41 6.85 -6.04 10.43
CA GLU A 41 7.17 -5.48 11.73
C GLU A 41 6.69 -4.04 11.85
N LEU A 42 6.89 -3.24 10.79
CA LEU A 42 6.48 -1.86 10.83
C LEU A 42 4.96 -1.72 10.82
N CYS A 43 4.25 -2.59 10.09
CA CYS A 43 2.80 -2.53 10.11
C CYS A 43 2.28 -2.82 11.52
N MET A 44 2.89 -3.77 12.21
CA MET A 44 2.44 -4.10 13.54
C MET A 44 2.80 -3.02 14.56
N ALA A 45 3.94 -2.38 14.39
CA ALA A 45 4.38 -1.36 15.34
C ALA A 45 3.73 -0.01 15.08
N GLU A 46 3.64 0.39 13.80
CA GLU A 46 3.17 1.72 13.45
C GLU A 46 1.71 1.78 13.03
N LYS A 47 1.12 0.66 12.68
CA LYS A 47 -0.28 0.57 12.26
C LYS A 47 -0.63 1.64 11.25
N PRO A 48 -0.01 1.60 10.06
CA PRO A 48 -0.28 2.62 9.05
C PRO A 48 -1.72 2.59 8.59
N ASP A 49 -2.16 3.69 7.99
CA ASP A 49 -3.51 3.78 7.46
C ASP A 49 -3.62 3.10 6.10
N LEU A 50 -2.50 2.87 5.44
CA LEU A 50 -2.49 2.20 4.14
C LEU A 50 -1.12 1.58 3.89
N LEU A 51 -1.09 0.43 3.22
CA LEU A 51 0.14 -0.23 2.84
C LEU A 51 0.24 -0.23 1.32
N ILE A 52 1.41 0.15 0.79
CA ILE A 52 1.71 -0.01 -0.62
C ILE A 52 2.88 -0.97 -0.65
N THR A 53 2.74 -2.12 -1.31
CA THR A 53 3.80 -3.11 -1.30
C THR A 53 4.05 -3.69 -2.67
N ASP A 54 5.31 -3.91 -2.99
CA ASP A 54 5.69 -4.64 -4.19
C ASP A 54 5.26 -6.09 -3.98
N PHE A 55 4.90 -6.77 -5.06
CA PHE A 55 4.53 -8.17 -4.97
C PHE A 55 5.77 -9.01 -4.72
N GLN A 56 6.86 -8.77 -5.46
CA GLN A 56 8.05 -9.58 -5.32
C GLN A 56 9.11 -8.90 -4.47
N MET A 57 9.34 -9.43 -3.29
CA MET A 57 10.35 -8.91 -2.37
C MET A 57 11.08 -10.08 -1.75
N PRO A 58 12.31 -9.85 -1.28
CA PRO A 58 13.04 -10.90 -0.58
C PRO A 58 12.34 -11.28 0.72
N LEU A 59 12.53 -12.49 1.14
CA LEU A 59 12.07 -13.02 2.42
C LEU A 59 10.55 -13.22 2.53
N MET A 60 9.75 -12.38 1.96
CA MET A 60 8.31 -12.53 2.05
C MET A 60 7.70 -11.73 0.91
N THR A 61 6.83 -12.34 0.11
CA THR A 61 6.20 -11.62 -0.99
C THR A 61 5.16 -10.65 -0.43
N GLY A 62 4.75 -9.70 -1.27
CA GLY A 62 3.70 -8.78 -0.87
C GLY A 62 2.39 -9.49 -0.56
N LEU A 63 2.10 -10.57 -1.28
CA LEU A 63 0.88 -11.33 -1.03
C LEU A 63 0.97 -12.02 0.33
N GLU A 64 2.12 -12.62 0.66
CA GLU A 64 2.30 -13.25 1.95
C GLU A 64 2.20 -12.22 3.06
N LEU A 65 2.75 -11.03 2.84
CA LEU A 65 2.69 -9.95 3.81
C LEU A 65 1.22 -9.60 4.09
N CYS A 66 0.44 -9.38 3.05
CA CYS A 66 -0.96 -9.02 3.22
C CYS A 66 -1.73 -10.13 3.91
N THR A 67 -1.46 -11.38 3.56
CA THR A 67 -2.14 -12.49 4.18
C THR A 67 -1.84 -12.53 5.68
N ARG A 68 -0.59 -12.27 6.06
CA ARG A 68 -0.25 -12.27 7.48
C ARG A 68 -0.90 -11.11 8.21
N LEU A 69 -1.03 -9.95 7.56
CA LEU A 69 -1.69 -8.82 8.19
C LEU A 69 -3.15 -9.14 8.48
N ARG A 70 -3.80 -9.91 7.59
CA ARG A 70 -5.22 -10.24 7.81
C ARG A 70 -5.41 -11.19 8.99
N GLY A 71 -4.36 -11.87 9.38
CA GLY A 71 -4.45 -12.77 10.53
C GLY A 71 -4.25 -12.09 11.87
N GLN A 72 -3.94 -10.78 11.90
CA GLN A 72 -3.71 -10.07 13.14
C GLN A 72 -4.80 -9.03 13.32
N GLU A 73 -5.43 -9.00 14.49
CA GLU A 73 -6.50 -8.06 14.73
C GLU A 73 -6.08 -6.62 14.53
N ALA A 74 -4.87 -6.26 14.91
CA ALA A 74 -4.42 -4.88 14.82
C ALA A 74 -4.20 -4.41 13.41
N THR A 75 -3.99 -5.31 12.46
CA THR A 75 -3.62 -4.93 11.09
C THR A 75 -4.58 -5.44 10.03
N ARG A 76 -5.58 -6.21 10.42
CA ARG A 76 -6.40 -6.91 9.42
C ARG A 76 -7.21 -5.99 8.52
N ASP A 77 -7.45 -4.75 8.95
CA ASP A 77 -8.24 -3.84 8.14
C ASP A 77 -7.41 -2.80 7.39
N ILE A 78 -6.09 -2.89 7.41
CA ILE A 78 -5.25 -1.93 6.71
C ILE A 78 -5.42 -2.18 5.20
N PRO A 79 -5.89 -1.18 4.44
CA PRO A 79 -6.02 -1.37 2.99
C PRO A 79 -4.65 -1.48 2.34
N ALA A 80 -4.56 -2.24 1.27
CA ALA A 80 -3.30 -2.51 0.62
C ALA A 80 -3.37 -2.29 -0.88
N ILE A 81 -2.35 -1.63 -1.43
CA ILE A 81 -2.17 -1.49 -2.86
C ILE A 81 -0.96 -2.36 -3.22
N MET A 82 -1.13 -3.24 -4.20
CA MET A 82 -0.07 -4.12 -4.63
C MET A 82 0.57 -3.59 -5.90
N LEU A 83 1.91 -3.51 -5.93
CA LEU A 83 2.63 -3.10 -7.13
C LEU A 83 3.24 -4.37 -7.71
N THR A 84 3.01 -4.64 -8.98
CA THR A 84 3.49 -5.87 -9.56
C THR A 84 4.02 -5.62 -10.95
N ALA A 85 5.01 -6.40 -11.36
CA ALA A 85 5.57 -6.29 -12.69
C ALA A 85 4.52 -6.67 -13.72
N ARG A 86 3.58 -7.56 -13.34
CA ARG A 86 2.51 -7.96 -14.22
C ARG A 86 1.27 -8.11 -13.39
N GLY A 87 0.23 -7.38 -13.74
CA GLY A 87 -0.96 -7.37 -12.93
C GLY A 87 -1.71 -8.68 -12.87
N PHE A 88 -1.41 -9.61 -13.80
CA PHE A 88 -2.14 -10.85 -13.81
C PHE A 88 -1.47 -11.97 -13.04
N ASP A 89 -0.39 -11.69 -12.32
CA ASP A 89 0.31 -12.74 -11.61
C ASP A 89 -0.38 -13.20 -10.33
N ILE A 90 -1.40 -12.51 -9.88
CA ILE A 90 -2.07 -12.85 -8.63
C ILE A 90 -3.44 -13.41 -8.95
N GLU A 91 -3.74 -14.59 -8.42
CA GLU A 91 -5.04 -15.20 -8.66
C GLU A 91 -6.13 -14.41 -7.95
N PRO A 92 -7.31 -14.31 -8.55
CA PRO A 92 -8.39 -13.57 -7.91
C PRO A 92 -8.74 -14.05 -6.52
N GLU A 93 -8.67 -15.36 -6.28
CA GLU A 93 -8.99 -15.88 -4.97
C GLU A 93 -7.96 -15.43 -3.95
N GLU A 94 -6.70 -15.32 -4.37
CA GLU A 94 -5.67 -14.87 -3.47
C GLU A 94 -5.83 -13.41 -3.16
N MET A 95 -6.24 -12.61 -4.14
CA MET A 95 -6.47 -11.20 -3.92
C MET A 95 -7.59 -10.99 -2.93
N GLU A 96 -8.64 -11.79 -3.04
CA GLU A 96 -9.77 -11.67 -2.16
C GLU A 96 -9.40 -12.12 -0.75
N ALA A 97 -8.69 -13.22 -0.62
CA ALA A 97 -8.30 -13.72 0.70
C ALA A 97 -7.38 -12.74 1.42
N ALA A 98 -6.49 -12.10 0.69
CA ALA A 98 -5.57 -11.13 1.28
C ALA A 98 -6.19 -9.74 1.35
N ARG A 99 -7.38 -9.58 0.80
CA ARG A 99 -8.12 -8.31 0.77
C ARG A 99 -7.27 -7.19 0.21
N ILE A 100 -6.70 -7.41 -0.98
CA ILE A 100 -5.90 -6.41 -1.67
C ILE A 100 -6.87 -5.43 -2.31
N SER A 101 -6.72 -4.14 -1.98
CA SER A 101 -7.65 -3.12 -2.40
C SER A 101 -7.46 -2.67 -3.84
N ALA A 102 -6.24 -2.67 -4.32
CA ALA A 102 -5.94 -2.26 -5.68
C ALA A 102 -4.61 -2.83 -6.13
N VAL A 103 -4.44 -2.98 -7.44
CA VAL A 103 -3.20 -3.46 -8.01
C VAL A 103 -2.76 -2.47 -9.07
N LEU A 104 -1.49 -2.09 -9.06
CA LEU A 104 -0.92 -1.24 -10.09
C LEU A 104 0.22 -1.99 -10.75
N ALA A 105 0.22 -2.04 -12.07
CA ALA A 105 1.25 -2.75 -12.81
C ALA A 105 2.43 -1.81 -13.07
N LYS A 106 3.64 -2.33 -12.93
CA LYS A 106 4.83 -1.58 -13.28
C LYS A 106 5.01 -1.64 -14.78
N PRO A 107 5.45 -0.61 -15.41
CA PRO A 107 5.77 0.70 -14.84
C PRO A 107 4.53 1.53 -14.57
N PHE A 108 4.53 2.26 -13.48
CA PHE A 108 3.42 3.11 -13.16
C PHE A 108 3.98 4.51 -12.91
N SER A 109 3.10 5.52 -12.88
CA SER A 109 3.56 6.84 -12.53
C SER A 109 3.27 7.09 -11.06
N PRO A 110 4.07 7.92 -10.39
CA PRO A 110 3.77 8.27 -9.00
C PRO A 110 2.39 8.90 -8.84
N ARG A 111 1.91 9.57 -9.90
CA ARG A 111 0.58 10.17 -9.86
C ARG A 111 -0.49 9.09 -9.73
N GLU A 112 -0.31 7.95 -10.40
CA GLU A 112 -1.28 6.87 -10.32
C GLU A 112 -1.33 6.32 -8.90
N VAL A 113 -0.17 6.23 -8.24
CA VAL A 113 -0.12 5.74 -6.87
C VAL A 113 -0.87 6.71 -5.97
N LEU A 114 -0.62 8.02 -6.12
CA LEU A 114 -1.27 9.01 -5.29
C LEU A 114 -2.78 9.00 -5.51
N GLN A 115 -3.21 8.81 -6.75
CA GLN A 115 -4.62 8.78 -7.04
C GLN A 115 -5.29 7.62 -6.33
N LYS A 116 -4.67 6.43 -6.34
CA LYS A 116 -5.23 5.29 -5.65
C LYS A 116 -5.24 5.49 -4.14
N VAL A 117 -4.21 6.12 -3.60
CA VAL A 117 -4.14 6.40 -2.18
C VAL A 117 -5.31 7.30 -1.79
N ASN A 118 -5.55 8.36 -2.57
CA ASN A 118 -6.62 9.28 -2.26
C ASN A 118 -7.98 8.59 -2.33
N GLU A 119 -8.16 7.67 -3.28
CA GLU A 119 -9.41 6.96 -3.40
C GLU A 119 -9.66 6.07 -2.18
N LEU A 120 -8.62 5.41 -1.69
CA LEU A 120 -8.78 4.48 -0.60
C LEU A 120 -8.85 5.13 0.77
N LEU A 121 -8.24 6.30 0.93
CA LEU A 121 -8.22 6.98 2.21
C LEU A 121 -9.23 8.10 2.35
N ALA A 122 -9.98 8.39 1.30
CA ALA A 122 -10.95 9.46 1.38
C ALA A 122 -12.07 9.07 2.35
N PRO A 123 -12.48 9.98 3.23
CA PRO A 123 -13.60 9.69 4.10
C PRO A 123 -14.85 9.50 3.24
N ALA A 124 -15.76 8.67 3.70
CA ALA A 124 -16.95 8.39 2.93
C ALA A 124 -17.70 9.65 2.54
N GLY A 125 -17.87 10.57 3.45
CA GLY A 125 -18.59 11.78 3.12
C GLY A 125 -17.82 12.66 2.17
N ALA A 126 -16.51 12.71 2.32
CA ALA A 126 -15.70 13.52 1.45
C ALA A 126 -15.68 12.96 0.06
N LYS A 127 -15.75 11.63 -0.05
CA LYS A 127 -15.74 11.02 -1.31
C LYS A 127 -16.93 11.48 -2.11
N ALA A 128 -18.09 11.45 -1.51
CA ALA A 128 -19.27 11.87 -2.21
C ALA A 128 -19.13 13.33 -2.58
N GLY A 129 -18.59 14.13 -1.70
CA GLY A 129 -18.47 15.51 -2.02
C GLY A 129 -17.41 15.77 -3.05
N ALA A 130 -16.35 15.04 -2.95
CA ALA A 130 -15.25 15.28 -3.83
C ALA A 130 -15.59 14.94 -5.22
N GLU A 131 -16.52 14.06 -5.39
CA GLU A 131 -16.79 13.69 -6.65
C GLU A 131 -17.38 14.73 -7.38
N GLN A 132 -17.88 15.67 -6.79
CA GLN A 132 -18.41 16.68 -7.47
C GLN A 132 -17.40 17.31 -8.10
N ALA A 133 -16.30 17.17 -7.63
CA ALA A 133 -15.22 17.82 -8.30
C ALA A 133 -14.92 17.15 -9.52
#